data_022babc4a18f693fabcffb49330d98b7
#
_entry.id   022babc4a18f693fabcffb49330d98b7
#
_cell.length_a   1.000
_cell.length_b   1.000
_cell.length_c   1.000
_cell.angle_alpha   90.00
_cell.angle_beta   90.00
_cell.angle_gamma   90.00
#
_symmetry.space_group_name_H-M   'P 1'
#
loop_
_entity.id
_entity.type
_entity.pdbx_description
1 polymer ?
#
loop_
_entity_poly.entity_id
_entity_poly.type
_entity_poly.pdbx_seq_one_letter_code
_entity_poly.pdbx_strand_id
1 'polypeptide(L)'
;GGGGGGGGGDPPLPDKPKDEPKDEPTVEPDEPKDEPTDEPTTDEPVVDIPTEKGFRDLGNHAWAEDAINALAEEGIIKGTSDVTLAPQNNITRADYAILLVRAFELESENAENFADVSASDYFASELAVARNTGIVGGIGDNKYAPRKTITRQDMMVILYRALTKLEVELKPVDGIDVTSFADHNDVADYARDAVKALVEAGLVNGKGDKLAGGDVTTRAEVAVLLKRVLDYIA
;
A
#
# COMPACT_ATOMS: atom_id res chain seq x y z
N GLY A 1 27.05 -10.91 67.13
CA GLY A 1 26.66 -9.55 67.16
C GLY A 1 25.99 -9.23 65.84
N GLY A 2 24.78 -8.98 65.78
CA GLY A 2 23.98 -7.89 66.27
C GLY A 2 23.61 -6.98 65.17
N GLY A 3 22.38 -7.05 64.80
CA GLY A 3 21.42 -6.03 64.97
C GLY A 3 21.01 -5.25 63.71
N GLY A 4 19.74 -5.23 63.53
CA GLY A 4 18.86 -4.10 63.27
C GLY A 4 18.60 -3.80 61.80
N GLY A 5 17.48 -3.97 61.20
CA GLY A 5 16.13 -3.54 61.51
C GLY A 5 15.93 -2.08 61.02
N GLY A 6 15.16 -1.87 60.00
CA GLY A 6 14.75 -0.54 59.53
C GLY A 6 13.78 -0.63 58.40
N GLY A 7 12.48 -0.89 58.70
CA GLY A 7 11.40 -0.67 57.78
C GLY A 7 11.12 0.82 57.60
N GLY A 8 10.99 1.28 56.38
CA GLY A 8 10.48 2.60 56.05
C GLY A 8 9.19 2.41 55.24
N GLY A 9 8.05 2.58 55.96
CA GLY A 9 6.73 2.63 55.33
C GLY A 9 6.52 4.00 54.71
N ASP A 10 6.00 4.00 53.50
CA ASP A 10 5.52 5.22 52.83
C ASP A 10 4.25 5.75 53.54
N PRO A 11 4.09 7.09 53.58
CA PRO A 11 2.91 7.69 54.16
C PRO A 11 1.70 7.59 53.22
N PRO A 12 0.46 7.51 53.80
CA PRO A 12 -0.75 7.40 53.00
C PRO A 12 -1.11 8.72 52.31
N LEU A 13 -1.64 8.58 51.10
CA LEU A 13 -2.17 9.67 50.31
C LEU A 13 -3.41 10.27 50.98
N PRO A 14 -3.64 11.61 50.86
CA PRO A 14 -4.82 12.27 51.42
C PRO A 14 -6.08 12.00 50.60
N ASP A 15 -7.20 11.90 51.34
CA ASP A 15 -8.57 11.70 50.85
C ASP A 15 -9.05 12.83 49.91
N LYS A 16 -9.77 12.44 48.85
CA LYS A 16 -10.55 13.36 48.03
C LYS A 16 -11.80 13.85 48.78
N PRO A 17 -12.14 15.15 48.70
CA PRO A 17 -13.43 15.60 49.18
C PRO A 17 -14.58 15.18 48.28
N LYS A 18 -15.66 14.74 48.89
CA LYS A 18 -16.98 14.55 48.34
C LYS A 18 -17.63 15.92 48.18
N ASP A 19 -18.04 16.28 47.01
CA ASP A 19 -19.04 17.32 46.79
C ASP A 19 -20.32 16.70 46.26
N GLU A 20 -21.39 16.96 47.04
CA GLU A 20 -22.77 16.60 46.75
C GLU A 20 -23.40 17.56 45.69
N PRO A 21 -24.47 17.10 44.99
CA PRO A 21 -25.06 17.87 43.89
C PRO A 21 -26.05 18.92 44.43
N LYS A 22 -26.01 20.09 43.83
CA LYS A 22 -27.04 21.13 44.01
C LYS A 22 -27.96 21.20 42.81
N ASP A 23 -29.22 20.97 43.14
CA ASP A 23 -30.50 21.42 42.60
C ASP A 23 -30.54 22.04 41.19
N GLU A 24 -31.33 21.36 40.34
CA GLU A 24 -31.92 21.85 39.09
C GLU A 24 -33.02 22.89 39.39
N PRO A 25 -33.24 23.86 38.53
CA PRO A 25 -34.55 24.47 38.36
C PRO A 25 -35.21 23.92 37.08
N THR A 26 -36.31 23.28 37.32
CA THR A 26 -37.36 22.93 36.37
C THR A 26 -37.87 24.18 35.66
N VAL A 27 -37.82 24.20 34.32
CA VAL A 27 -38.58 25.12 33.51
C VAL A 27 -39.44 24.31 32.56
N GLU A 28 -40.74 24.44 32.69
CA GLU A 28 -41.76 23.83 31.81
C GLU A 28 -41.70 24.43 30.40
N PRO A 29 -42.11 23.68 29.36
CA PRO A 29 -42.10 24.16 28.00
C PRO A 29 -43.40 24.94 27.66
N ASP A 30 -43.21 26.14 27.13
CA ASP A 30 -44.26 26.88 26.43
C ASP A 30 -44.50 26.28 25.03
N GLU A 31 -45.76 26.01 24.72
CA GLU A 31 -46.24 25.53 23.42
C GLU A 31 -46.16 26.63 22.34
N PRO A 32 -46.02 26.25 21.07
CA PRO A 32 -45.75 27.17 19.98
C PRO A 32 -47.07 27.72 19.38
N LYS A 33 -47.00 28.98 18.98
CA LYS A 33 -47.99 29.64 18.13
C LYS A 33 -47.64 29.46 16.66
N ASP A 34 -48.73 29.18 15.93
CA ASP A 34 -48.87 28.98 14.50
C ASP A 34 -48.14 29.98 13.57
N GLU A 35 -47.57 29.44 12.54
CA GLU A 35 -47.38 29.74 11.12
C GLU A 35 -47.28 31.21 10.63
N PRO A 36 -46.50 31.47 9.56
CA PRO A 36 -46.89 31.03 8.22
C PRO A 36 -45.76 30.40 7.35
N THR A 37 -46.21 29.43 6.60
CA THR A 37 -45.67 28.87 5.37
C THR A 37 -45.19 29.97 4.42
N ASP A 38 -43.88 29.99 4.15
CA ASP A 38 -43.33 30.47 2.89
C ASP A 38 -42.23 29.48 2.47
N GLU A 39 -42.61 28.57 1.58
CA GLU A 39 -41.66 27.78 0.79
C GLU A 39 -40.96 28.69 -0.22
N PRO A 40 -39.64 28.80 -0.23
CA PRO A 40 -38.98 29.17 -1.43
C PRO A 40 -38.73 27.88 -2.25
N THR A 41 -39.55 27.70 -3.28
CA THR A 41 -39.22 26.88 -4.43
C THR A 41 -37.97 27.46 -5.08
N THR A 42 -36.82 27.02 -4.61
CA THR A 42 -35.59 27.15 -5.38
C THR A 42 -35.45 25.88 -6.22
N ASP A 43 -35.99 25.98 -7.43
CA ASP A 43 -35.59 25.12 -8.55
C ASP A 43 -34.10 25.42 -8.87
N GLU A 44 -33.22 25.00 -8.00
CA GLU A 44 -31.82 24.88 -8.40
C GLU A 44 -31.72 23.63 -9.29
N PRO A 45 -31.14 23.77 -10.49
CA PRO A 45 -30.91 22.61 -11.32
C PRO A 45 -30.02 21.66 -10.51
N VAL A 46 -30.52 20.44 -10.27
CA VAL A 46 -29.70 19.32 -9.82
C VAL A 46 -28.63 19.19 -10.88
N VAL A 47 -27.46 19.79 -10.63
CA VAL A 47 -26.27 19.52 -11.41
C VAL A 47 -25.99 18.07 -11.13
N ASP A 48 -26.30 17.22 -12.10
CA ASP A 48 -25.82 15.86 -12.15
C ASP A 48 -24.30 15.97 -12.13
N ILE A 49 -23.70 15.94 -10.93
CA ILE A 49 -22.27 15.84 -10.77
C ILE A 49 -21.99 14.41 -11.24
N PRO A 50 -21.31 14.22 -12.38
CA PRO A 50 -20.89 12.89 -12.79
C PRO A 50 -20.16 12.33 -11.57
N THR A 51 -20.60 11.20 -11.05
CA THR A 51 -19.82 10.41 -10.11
C THR A 51 -18.60 9.94 -10.91
N GLU A 52 -17.56 10.77 -10.95
CA GLU A 52 -16.27 10.39 -11.52
C GLU A 52 -15.81 9.17 -10.74
N LYS A 53 -15.96 7.99 -11.37
CA LYS A 53 -15.32 6.78 -10.91
C LYS A 53 -13.83 7.01 -11.04
N GLY A 54 -13.14 7.24 -9.93
CA GLY A 54 -11.70 7.42 -9.95
C GLY A 54 -11.18 8.05 -8.67
N PHE A 55 -9.88 8.02 -8.53
CA PHE A 55 -9.19 8.65 -7.41
C PHE A 55 -9.01 10.14 -7.69
N ARG A 56 -9.31 10.98 -6.69
CA ARG A 56 -9.29 12.45 -6.81
C ARG A 56 -7.92 13.07 -6.57
N ASP A 57 -6.95 12.28 -6.09
CA ASP A 57 -5.61 12.73 -5.70
C ASP A 57 -4.54 12.46 -6.78
N LEU A 58 -4.96 12.22 -8.03
CA LEU A 58 -4.03 11.92 -9.15
C LEU A 58 -3.51 13.17 -9.87
N GLY A 59 -4.03 14.38 -9.59
CA GLY A 59 -3.75 15.59 -10.38
C GLY A 59 -2.26 15.91 -10.63
N ASN A 60 -1.38 15.63 -9.66
CA ASN A 60 0.08 15.77 -9.83
C ASN A 60 0.74 14.52 -10.42
N HIS A 61 -0.04 13.49 -10.77
CA HIS A 61 0.42 12.19 -11.26
C HIS A 61 -0.30 11.79 -12.55
N ALA A 62 -0.64 12.76 -13.40
CA ALA A 62 -1.32 12.54 -14.68
C ALA A 62 -0.62 11.49 -15.56
N TRP A 63 0.72 11.38 -15.43
CA TRP A 63 1.53 10.35 -16.12
C TRP A 63 1.21 8.91 -15.71
N ALA A 64 0.55 8.71 -14.56
CA ALA A 64 0.18 7.40 -14.04
C ALA A 64 -1.35 7.17 -14.02
N GLU A 65 -2.15 8.18 -14.34
CA GLU A 65 -3.60 8.16 -14.19
C GLU A 65 -4.26 7.03 -14.97
N ASP A 66 -3.93 6.88 -16.24
CA ASP A 66 -4.49 5.82 -17.10
C ASP A 66 -4.17 4.42 -16.55
N ALA A 67 -2.92 4.22 -16.12
CA ALA A 67 -2.49 2.95 -15.55
C ALA A 67 -3.20 2.64 -14.22
N ILE A 68 -3.33 3.64 -13.36
CA ILE A 68 -4.01 3.51 -12.08
C ILE A 68 -5.49 3.17 -12.29
N ASN A 69 -6.18 3.90 -13.17
CA ASN A 69 -7.59 3.69 -13.45
C ASN A 69 -7.85 2.30 -14.04
N ALA A 70 -7.04 1.86 -15.02
CA ALA A 70 -7.14 0.54 -15.59
C ALA A 70 -6.99 -0.57 -14.52
N LEU A 71 -5.94 -0.49 -13.67
CA LEU A 71 -5.72 -1.46 -12.61
C LEU A 71 -6.81 -1.42 -11.51
N ALA A 72 -7.44 -0.26 -11.31
CA ALA A 72 -8.54 -0.12 -10.37
C ALA A 72 -9.83 -0.74 -10.91
N GLU A 73 -10.13 -0.58 -12.20
CA GLU A 73 -11.27 -1.21 -12.88
C GLU A 73 -11.17 -2.74 -12.85
N GLU A 74 -9.96 -3.27 -12.99
CA GLU A 74 -9.67 -4.71 -12.87
C GLU A 74 -9.61 -5.21 -11.41
N GLY A 75 -9.76 -4.31 -10.41
CA GLY A 75 -9.72 -4.66 -8.99
C GLY A 75 -8.32 -5.01 -8.46
N ILE A 76 -7.27 -4.79 -9.26
CA ILE A 76 -5.88 -5.09 -8.92
C ILE A 76 -5.39 -4.08 -7.87
N ILE A 77 -5.52 -2.78 -8.15
CA ILE A 77 -5.14 -1.73 -7.21
C ILE A 77 -6.37 -1.21 -6.46
N LYS A 78 -6.21 -1.01 -5.16
CA LYS A 78 -7.25 -0.42 -4.31
C LYS A 78 -6.73 0.87 -3.69
N GLY A 79 -7.63 1.83 -3.50
CA GLY A 79 -7.33 3.08 -2.82
C GLY A 79 -7.02 2.90 -1.33
N THR A 80 -6.47 3.95 -0.73
CA THR A 80 -6.39 4.11 0.73
C THR A 80 -7.76 4.52 1.31
N SER A 81 -8.65 4.98 0.43
CA SER A 81 -10.09 5.18 0.62
C SER A 81 -10.80 4.99 -0.72
N ASP A 82 -12.14 5.16 -0.73
CA ASP A 82 -12.95 5.04 -1.96
C ASP A 82 -12.54 6.07 -3.04
N VAL A 83 -11.92 7.17 -2.65
CA VAL A 83 -11.61 8.31 -3.54
C VAL A 83 -10.14 8.73 -3.53
N THR A 84 -9.28 8.06 -2.77
CA THR A 84 -7.84 8.38 -2.67
C THR A 84 -6.97 7.16 -2.88
N LEU A 85 -5.92 7.30 -3.69
CA LEU A 85 -4.90 6.30 -3.91
C LEU A 85 -3.64 6.53 -3.07
N ALA A 86 -3.31 7.79 -2.78
CA ALA A 86 -2.02 8.24 -2.26
C ALA A 86 -0.84 7.87 -3.20
N PRO A 87 -0.86 8.33 -4.47
CA PRO A 87 0.06 7.87 -5.53
C PRO A 87 1.53 8.14 -5.23
N GLN A 88 1.84 9.21 -4.47
CA GLN A 88 3.19 9.58 -4.06
C GLN A 88 3.74 8.75 -2.90
N ASN A 89 2.89 8.01 -2.18
CA ASN A 89 3.35 7.23 -1.04
C ASN A 89 4.20 6.04 -1.51
N ASN A 90 5.26 5.76 -0.75
CA ASN A 90 6.07 4.58 -0.97
C ASN A 90 5.25 3.32 -0.70
N ILE A 91 5.39 2.32 -1.59
CA ILE A 91 4.69 1.05 -1.44
C ILE A 91 5.44 0.13 -0.47
N THR A 92 4.69 -0.63 0.32
CA THR A 92 5.28 -1.65 1.19
C THR A 92 5.55 -2.96 0.44
N ARG A 93 6.39 -3.81 1.01
CA ARG A 93 6.67 -5.15 0.47
C ARG A 93 5.41 -6.00 0.39
N ALA A 94 4.51 -5.91 1.39
CA ALA A 94 3.25 -6.63 1.39
C ALA A 94 2.29 -6.10 0.33
N ASP A 95 2.12 -4.78 0.23
CA ASP A 95 1.24 -4.19 -0.79
C ASP A 95 1.68 -4.56 -2.20
N TYR A 96 3.00 -4.56 -2.46
CA TYR A 96 3.50 -4.97 -3.76
C TYR A 96 3.21 -6.46 -4.05
N ALA A 97 3.39 -7.34 -3.08
CA ALA A 97 3.05 -8.76 -3.23
C ALA A 97 1.56 -8.97 -3.53
N ILE A 98 0.67 -8.23 -2.83
CA ILE A 98 -0.77 -8.24 -3.09
C ILE A 98 -1.09 -7.86 -4.55
N LEU A 99 -0.46 -6.79 -5.05
CA LEU A 99 -0.70 -6.34 -6.43
C LEU A 99 -0.33 -7.42 -7.44
N LEU A 100 0.79 -8.12 -7.25
CA LEU A 100 1.20 -9.21 -8.14
C LEU A 100 0.27 -10.43 -8.06
N VAL A 101 -0.15 -10.80 -6.85
CA VAL A 101 -1.10 -11.90 -6.66
C VAL A 101 -2.39 -11.63 -7.41
N ARG A 102 -2.92 -10.41 -7.32
CA ARG A 102 -4.14 -10.01 -8.02
C ARG A 102 -3.95 -9.87 -9.52
N ALA A 103 -2.88 -9.20 -9.95
CA ALA A 103 -2.60 -8.97 -11.36
C ALA A 103 -2.37 -10.25 -12.17
N PHE A 104 -1.80 -11.25 -11.55
CA PHE A 104 -1.50 -12.53 -12.19
C PHE A 104 -2.43 -13.66 -11.74
N GLU A 105 -3.51 -13.32 -11.01
CA GLU A 105 -4.52 -14.27 -10.55
C GLU A 105 -3.90 -15.50 -9.87
N LEU A 106 -2.87 -15.27 -9.05
CA LEU A 106 -2.15 -16.37 -8.41
C LEU A 106 -2.99 -16.99 -7.30
N GLU A 107 -2.99 -18.31 -7.24
CA GLU A 107 -3.72 -19.08 -6.23
C GLU A 107 -2.80 -20.06 -5.51
N SER A 108 -3.17 -20.41 -4.28
CA SER A 108 -2.55 -21.47 -3.50
C SER A 108 -3.51 -22.01 -2.45
N GLU A 109 -3.63 -23.32 -2.35
CA GLU A 109 -4.39 -23.98 -1.29
C GLU A 109 -3.65 -23.92 0.06
N ASN A 110 -2.33 -23.72 0.04
CA ASN A 110 -1.52 -23.61 1.24
C ASN A 110 -1.58 -22.19 1.79
N ALA A 111 -1.96 -22.05 3.07
CA ALA A 111 -2.08 -20.79 3.79
C ALA A 111 -0.88 -20.50 4.71
N GLU A 112 0.22 -21.25 4.57
CA GLU A 112 1.41 -21.04 5.39
C GLU A 112 2.01 -19.65 5.12
N ASN A 113 2.36 -18.93 6.20
CA ASN A 113 2.85 -17.56 6.10
C ASN A 113 4.19 -17.38 6.86
N PHE A 114 4.76 -16.19 6.75
CA PHE A 114 5.96 -15.81 7.49
C PHE A 114 5.66 -15.57 8.97
N ALA A 115 6.67 -15.72 9.82
CA ALA A 115 6.51 -15.64 11.29
C ALA A 115 6.14 -14.22 11.77
N ASP A 116 6.41 -13.19 10.97
CA ASP A 116 6.09 -11.79 11.25
C ASP A 116 4.79 -11.31 10.60
N VAL A 117 3.91 -12.26 10.20
CA VAL A 117 2.60 -11.99 9.61
C VAL A 117 1.53 -12.59 10.52
N SER A 118 0.62 -11.74 11.01
CA SER A 118 -0.55 -12.17 11.76
C SER A 118 -1.67 -12.58 10.81
N ALA A 119 -2.47 -13.58 11.17
CA ALA A 119 -3.67 -13.95 10.42
C ALA A 119 -4.70 -12.81 10.32
N SER A 120 -4.64 -11.81 11.21
CA SER A 120 -5.49 -10.61 11.19
C SER A 120 -4.94 -9.48 10.31
N ASP A 121 -3.73 -9.61 9.77
CA ASP A 121 -3.19 -8.60 8.85
C ASP A 121 -3.97 -8.62 7.52
N TYR A 122 -4.30 -7.43 6.98
CA TYR A 122 -5.07 -7.30 5.74
C TYR A 122 -4.40 -7.95 4.52
N PHE A 123 -3.11 -8.15 4.60
CA PHE A 123 -2.29 -8.74 3.54
C PHE A 123 -2.02 -10.25 3.76
N ALA A 124 -2.54 -10.84 4.83
CA ALA A 124 -2.13 -12.19 5.23
C ALA A 124 -2.46 -13.25 4.18
N SER A 125 -3.65 -13.20 3.58
CA SER A 125 -4.08 -14.20 2.61
C SER A 125 -3.28 -14.12 1.31
N GLU A 126 -3.18 -12.93 0.70
CA GLU A 126 -2.42 -12.76 -0.53
C GLU A 126 -0.91 -12.99 -0.31
N LEU A 127 -0.38 -12.59 0.85
CA LEU A 127 1.04 -12.85 1.14
C LEU A 127 1.34 -14.35 1.33
N ALA A 128 0.40 -15.12 1.88
CA ALA A 128 0.51 -16.57 1.91
C ALA A 128 0.54 -17.15 0.49
N VAL A 129 -0.33 -16.70 -0.40
CA VAL A 129 -0.31 -17.10 -1.82
C VAL A 129 1.05 -16.75 -2.45
N ALA A 130 1.51 -15.50 -2.30
CA ALA A 130 2.80 -15.07 -2.87
C ALA A 130 3.99 -15.90 -2.36
N ARG A 131 3.97 -16.28 -1.07
CA ARG A 131 4.97 -17.18 -0.46
C ARG A 131 4.91 -18.57 -1.08
N ASN A 132 3.73 -19.17 -1.10
CA ASN A 132 3.58 -20.58 -1.47
C ASN A 132 3.68 -20.82 -2.99
N THR A 133 3.44 -19.79 -3.80
CA THR A 133 3.78 -19.79 -5.24
C THR A 133 5.26 -19.55 -5.50
N GLY A 134 6.02 -19.11 -4.49
CA GLY A 134 7.48 -18.90 -4.58
C GLY A 134 7.88 -17.57 -5.21
N ILE A 135 6.95 -16.65 -5.48
CA ILE A 135 7.29 -15.33 -6.05
C ILE A 135 7.97 -14.42 -5.03
N VAL A 136 7.67 -14.58 -3.74
CA VAL A 136 8.35 -13.86 -2.67
C VAL A 136 9.20 -14.78 -1.79
N GLY A 137 10.37 -14.29 -1.39
CA GLY A 137 11.25 -14.91 -0.40
C GLY A 137 11.31 -14.08 0.88
N GLY A 138 11.61 -14.74 2.01
CA GLY A 138 11.88 -14.06 3.27
C GLY A 138 13.20 -13.32 3.30
N ILE A 139 13.41 -12.57 4.39
CA ILE A 139 14.66 -11.86 4.69
C ILE A 139 15.56 -12.61 5.68
N GLY A 140 15.24 -13.85 5.98
CA GLY A 140 15.87 -14.69 7.02
C GLY A 140 14.91 -14.93 8.19
N ASP A 141 15.23 -15.93 9.02
CA ASP A 141 14.47 -16.29 10.24
C ASP A 141 12.95 -16.44 10.02
N ASN A 142 12.56 -16.95 8.86
CA ASN A 142 11.16 -17.09 8.45
C ASN A 142 10.38 -15.74 8.50
N LYS A 143 11.03 -14.59 8.23
CA LYS A 143 10.41 -13.26 8.23
C LYS A 143 10.39 -12.67 6.82
N TYR A 144 9.41 -11.79 6.57
CA TYR A 144 9.21 -11.08 5.30
C TYR A 144 9.44 -9.58 5.38
N ALA A 145 9.28 -8.99 6.56
CA ALA A 145 9.22 -7.54 6.80
C ALA A 145 8.10 -6.85 5.98
N PRO A 146 6.83 -7.28 6.13
CA PRO A 146 5.72 -6.91 5.23
C PRO A 146 5.47 -5.41 5.17
N ARG A 147 5.65 -4.69 6.27
CA ARG A 147 5.38 -3.24 6.40
C ARG A 147 6.57 -2.36 5.99
N LYS A 148 7.74 -2.95 5.68
CA LYS A 148 8.89 -2.21 5.17
C LYS A 148 8.62 -1.76 3.73
N THR A 149 9.04 -0.55 3.37
CA THR A 149 9.03 -0.08 1.98
C THR A 149 9.92 -0.95 1.11
N ILE A 150 9.52 -1.19 -0.14
CA ILE A 150 10.29 -1.99 -1.09
C ILE A 150 11.24 -1.10 -1.89
N THR A 151 12.44 -1.59 -2.15
CA THR A 151 13.37 -0.94 -3.08
C THR A 151 13.04 -1.30 -4.53
N ARG A 152 13.47 -0.47 -5.48
CA ARG A 152 13.25 -0.74 -6.91
C ARG A 152 13.87 -2.06 -7.36
N GLN A 153 15.09 -2.38 -6.92
CA GLN A 153 15.70 -3.67 -7.27
C GLN A 153 14.98 -4.86 -6.64
N ASP A 154 14.49 -4.76 -5.39
CA ASP A 154 13.69 -5.82 -4.77
C ASP A 154 12.35 -6.01 -5.49
N MET A 155 11.71 -4.91 -5.89
CA MET A 155 10.49 -4.91 -6.71
C MET A 155 10.73 -5.66 -8.01
N MET A 156 11.83 -5.36 -8.72
CA MET A 156 12.19 -6.04 -9.97
C MET A 156 12.45 -7.54 -9.76
N VAL A 157 13.12 -7.92 -8.67
CA VAL A 157 13.38 -9.34 -8.36
C VAL A 157 12.07 -10.10 -8.16
N ILE A 158 11.13 -9.55 -7.41
CA ILE A 158 9.84 -10.20 -7.17
C ILE A 158 9.03 -10.31 -8.47
N LEU A 159 9.00 -9.24 -9.27
CA LEU A 159 8.34 -9.25 -10.58
C LEU A 159 8.95 -10.31 -11.52
N TYR A 160 10.28 -10.34 -11.64
CA TYR A 160 10.98 -11.30 -12.48
C TYR A 160 10.67 -12.75 -12.08
N ARG A 161 10.62 -13.04 -10.78
CA ARG A 161 10.21 -14.35 -10.26
C ARG A 161 8.77 -14.70 -10.64
N ALA A 162 7.85 -13.73 -10.54
CA ALA A 162 6.47 -13.92 -10.93
C ALA A 162 6.35 -14.23 -12.42
N LEU A 163 7.00 -13.46 -13.29
CA LEU A 163 7.00 -13.70 -14.73
C LEU A 163 7.65 -15.04 -15.11
N THR A 164 8.76 -15.40 -14.45
CA THR A 164 9.38 -16.71 -14.63
C THR A 164 8.46 -17.86 -14.22
N LYS A 165 7.70 -17.69 -13.13
CA LYS A 165 6.73 -18.68 -12.65
C LYS A 165 5.57 -18.86 -13.62
N LEU A 166 5.19 -17.79 -14.31
CA LEU A 166 4.15 -17.78 -15.35
C LEU A 166 4.70 -18.20 -16.72
N GLU A 167 5.96 -18.61 -16.79
CA GLU A 167 6.64 -19.03 -18.03
C GLU A 167 6.64 -17.93 -19.11
N VAL A 168 6.58 -16.64 -18.69
CA VAL A 168 6.65 -15.50 -19.61
C VAL A 168 8.09 -15.35 -20.12
N GLU A 169 8.25 -15.45 -21.43
CA GLU A 169 9.54 -15.22 -22.10
C GLU A 169 9.78 -13.70 -22.26
N LEU A 170 10.78 -13.17 -21.56
CA LEU A 170 11.21 -11.78 -21.72
C LEU A 170 12.16 -11.68 -22.92
N LYS A 171 11.74 -10.95 -23.95
CA LYS A 171 12.52 -10.75 -25.19
C LYS A 171 13.25 -9.43 -25.13
N PRO A 172 14.58 -9.41 -25.26
CA PRO A 172 15.34 -8.17 -25.34
C PRO A 172 14.89 -7.33 -26.55
N VAL A 173 14.79 -6.02 -26.34
CA VAL A 173 14.51 -5.04 -27.38
C VAL A 173 15.83 -4.45 -27.88
N ASP A 174 16.00 -4.40 -29.20
CA ASP A 174 17.21 -3.86 -29.82
C ASP A 174 17.48 -2.42 -29.35
N GLY A 175 18.73 -2.17 -28.97
CA GLY A 175 19.17 -0.84 -28.53
C GLY A 175 18.90 -0.53 -27.05
N ILE A 176 18.28 -1.43 -26.29
CA ILE A 176 18.14 -1.30 -24.85
C ILE A 176 19.18 -2.20 -24.16
N ASP A 177 20.08 -1.57 -23.40
CA ASP A 177 21.15 -2.26 -22.68
C ASP A 177 21.21 -1.72 -21.23
N VAL A 178 21.20 -2.62 -20.27
CA VAL A 178 21.31 -2.27 -18.85
C VAL A 178 22.60 -1.53 -18.52
N THR A 179 23.67 -1.77 -19.28
CA THR A 179 24.98 -1.10 -19.07
C THR A 179 24.99 0.36 -19.49
N SER A 180 23.96 0.84 -20.18
CA SER A 180 23.78 2.25 -20.51
C SER A 180 23.46 3.13 -19.30
N PHE A 181 23.03 2.54 -18.20
CA PHE A 181 22.73 3.27 -16.95
C PHE A 181 24.00 3.49 -16.12
N ALA A 182 24.18 4.73 -15.64
CA ALA A 182 25.39 5.14 -14.93
C ALA A 182 25.66 4.34 -13.64
N ASP A 183 24.60 3.84 -13.00
CA ASP A 183 24.65 3.09 -11.75
C ASP A 183 24.39 1.58 -11.91
N HIS A 184 24.53 1.04 -13.12
CA HIS A 184 24.28 -0.39 -13.37
C HIS A 184 25.12 -1.33 -12.49
N ASN A 185 26.32 -0.90 -12.10
CA ASN A 185 27.21 -1.66 -11.21
C ASN A 185 26.80 -1.61 -9.73
N ASP A 186 25.94 -0.65 -9.34
CA ASP A 186 25.46 -0.49 -7.96
C ASP A 186 24.30 -1.44 -7.64
N VAL A 187 23.75 -2.12 -8.66
CA VAL A 187 22.73 -3.15 -8.48
C VAL A 187 23.32 -4.33 -7.70
N ALA A 188 22.63 -4.72 -6.62
CA ALA A 188 23.07 -5.84 -5.79
C ALA A 188 23.14 -7.15 -6.60
N ASP A 189 24.11 -8.00 -6.30
CA ASP A 189 24.37 -9.23 -7.06
C ASP A 189 23.14 -10.11 -7.24
N TYR A 190 22.31 -10.25 -6.20
CA TYR A 190 21.07 -11.04 -6.25
C TYR A 190 20.01 -10.48 -7.21
N ALA A 191 20.10 -9.22 -7.59
CA ALA A 191 19.10 -8.53 -8.41
C ALA A 191 19.55 -8.35 -9.87
N ARG A 192 20.83 -8.59 -10.20
CA ARG A 192 21.40 -8.27 -11.52
C ARG A 192 20.65 -8.93 -12.67
N ASP A 193 20.37 -10.22 -12.58
CA ASP A 193 19.70 -10.96 -13.65
C ASP A 193 18.28 -10.45 -13.86
N ALA A 194 17.54 -10.20 -12.78
CA ALA A 194 16.19 -9.67 -12.83
C ALA A 194 16.15 -8.25 -13.42
N VAL A 195 17.03 -7.36 -12.94
CA VAL A 195 17.13 -5.99 -13.44
C VAL A 195 17.50 -6.00 -14.92
N LYS A 196 18.51 -6.77 -15.32
CA LYS A 196 18.93 -6.90 -16.72
C LYS A 196 17.75 -7.35 -17.60
N ALA A 197 17.10 -8.46 -17.25
CA ALA A 197 16.03 -9.02 -18.06
C ALA A 197 14.86 -8.06 -18.23
N LEU A 198 14.42 -7.38 -17.15
CA LEU A 198 13.29 -6.46 -17.19
C LEU A 198 13.63 -5.15 -17.93
N VAL A 199 14.85 -4.65 -17.79
CA VAL A 199 15.31 -3.46 -18.50
C VAL A 199 15.46 -3.75 -19.99
N GLU A 200 16.15 -4.81 -20.36
CA GLU A 200 16.38 -5.16 -21.77
C GLU A 200 15.08 -5.56 -22.50
N ALA A 201 14.09 -6.08 -21.78
CA ALA A 201 12.74 -6.27 -22.32
C ALA A 201 11.92 -4.96 -22.45
N GLY A 202 12.46 -3.81 -22.08
CA GLY A 202 11.77 -2.52 -22.14
C GLY A 202 10.67 -2.33 -21.09
N LEU A 203 10.56 -3.26 -20.13
CA LEU A 203 9.53 -3.19 -19.08
C LEU A 203 9.87 -2.19 -18.00
N VAL A 204 11.15 -2.03 -17.67
CA VAL A 204 11.64 -1.09 -16.66
C VAL A 204 12.47 0.00 -17.30
N ASN A 205 12.06 1.23 -17.08
CA ASN A 205 12.81 2.42 -17.46
C ASN A 205 13.57 2.97 -16.25
N GLY A 206 14.72 3.58 -16.49
CA GLY A 206 15.46 4.28 -15.46
C GLY A 206 14.77 5.57 -14.98
N LYS A 207 15.38 6.18 -13.98
CA LYS A 207 15.11 7.56 -13.55
C LYS A 207 16.21 8.46 -14.14
N GLY A 208 15.95 8.98 -15.35
CA GLY A 208 17.01 9.64 -16.15
C GLY A 208 18.06 8.64 -16.61
N ASP A 209 19.32 8.90 -16.29
CA ASP A 209 20.47 8.05 -16.62
C ASP A 209 20.77 6.95 -15.59
N LYS A 210 19.90 6.71 -14.61
CA LYS A 210 20.08 5.77 -13.50
C LYS A 210 18.98 4.73 -13.40
N LEU A 211 19.33 3.53 -12.97
CA LEU A 211 18.38 2.50 -12.54
C LEU A 211 17.75 2.83 -11.19
N ALA A 212 18.51 3.50 -10.33
CA ALA A 212 18.13 3.86 -8.97
C ALA A 212 17.67 2.64 -8.15
N GLY A 213 18.41 1.51 -8.27
CA GLY A 213 18.03 0.21 -7.70
C GLY A 213 17.78 0.23 -6.19
N GLY A 214 18.56 1.04 -5.45
CA GLY A 214 18.44 1.20 -4.00
C GLY A 214 17.33 2.13 -3.54
N ASP A 215 16.74 2.94 -4.44
CA ASP A 215 15.65 3.85 -4.10
C ASP A 215 14.36 3.08 -3.75
N VAL A 216 13.54 3.67 -2.90
CA VAL A 216 12.17 3.19 -2.67
C VAL A 216 11.28 3.56 -3.87
N THR A 217 10.23 2.79 -4.08
CA THR A 217 9.29 3.02 -5.18
C THR A 217 7.93 3.46 -4.66
N THR A 218 7.23 4.30 -5.43
CA THR A 218 5.91 4.81 -5.09
C THR A 218 4.79 3.93 -5.65
N ARG A 219 3.58 4.11 -5.12
CA ARG A 219 2.39 3.42 -5.60
C ARG A 219 2.10 3.73 -7.08
N ALA A 220 2.30 4.99 -7.51
CA ALA A 220 2.15 5.39 -8.91
C ALA A 220 3.19 4.74 -9.83
N GLU A 221 4.46 4.69 -9.42
CA GLU A 221 5.51 4.03 -10.20
C GLU A 221 5.23 2.54 -10.41
N VAL A 222 4.76 1.87 -9.34
CA VAL A 222 4.37 0.45 -9.42
C VAL A 222 3.16 0.24 -10.32
N ALA A 223 2.15 1.11 -10.26
CA ALA A 223 0.98 1.00 -11.12
C ALA A 223 1.35 1.06 -12.60
N VAL A 224 2.18 2.03 -12.99
CA VAL A 224 2.64 2.16 -14.38
C VAL A 224 3.48 0.97 -14.83
N LEU A 225 4.37 0.47 -13.96
CA LEU A 225 5.14 -0.73 -14.28
C LEU A 225 4.23 -1.94 -14.47
N LEU A 226 3.30 -2.16 -13.54
CA LEU A 226 2.42 -3.32 -13.58
C LEU A 226 1.49 -3.29 -14.81
N LYS A 227 0.91 -2.13 -15.14
CA LYS A 227 0.11 -1.98 -16.36
C LYS A 227 0.93 -2.31 -17.62
N ARG A 228 2.17 -1.80 -17.71
CA ARG A 228 3.07 -2.12 -18.82
C ARG A 228 3.38 -3.62 -18.92
N VAL A 229 3.55 -4.28 -17.78
CA VAL A 229 3.78 -5.74 -17.74
C VAL A 229 2.54 -6.48 -18.22
N LEU A 230 1.35 -6.11 -17.77
CA LEU A 230 0.09 -6.72 -18.22
C LEU A 230 -0.11 -6.54 -19.73
N ASP A 231 0.20 -5.36 -20.27
CA ASP A 231 0.16 -5.11 -21.71
C ASP A 231 1.19 -5.93 -22.50
N TYR A 232 2.32 -6.26 -21.89
CA TYR A 232 3.37 -7.07 -22.52
C TYR A 232 2.97 -8.55 -22.63
N ILE A 233 2.20 -9.05 -21.66
CA ILE A 233 1.80 -10.47 -21.61
C ILE A 233 0.45 -10.75 -22.26
N ALA A 234 -0.35 -9.71 -22.60
CA ALA A 234 -1.66 -9.83 -23.27
C ALA A 234 -1.52 -10.25 -24.73
#